data_77c845c5fdf0e3af339a14df3ffed954
#
_entry.id   77c845c5fdf0e3af339a14df3ffed954
#
_cell.length_a   1.000
_cell.length_b   1.000
_cell.length_c   1.000
_cell.angle_alpha   90.00
_cell.angle_beta   90.00
_cell.angle_gamma   90.00
#
_symmetry.space_group_name_H-M   'P 1'
#
loop_
_entity.id
_entity.type
_entity.pdbx_description
1 polymer ?
#
loop_
_entity_poly.entity_id
_entity_poly.type
_entity_poly.pdbx_seq_one_letter_code
_entity_poly.pdbx_strand_id
1 'polypeptide(L)'
;MATSETIQEVNDQNFAAEVEAADGLTMVDFWATWCGPCRMVAPIVEELATEYHDQGLKVGKLDVDSNPGTAARYGVRSIPTILFFKGGQLVDQVIGFVPRPHLEEKVRKHL
;
A
#
# COMPACT_ATOMS: atom_id res chain seq x y z
N MET A 1 -8.73 -9.52 -4.77
CA MET A 1 -8.30 -9.96 -3.44
C MET A 1 -9.22 -9.39 -2.39
N ALA A 2 -9.55 -10.20 -1.39
CA ALA A 2 -10.41 -9.73 -0.33
C ALA A 2 -9.65 -8.76 0.58
N THR A 3 -10.31 -7.68 0.98
CA THR A 3 -9.79 -6.80 2.03
C THR A 3 -10.16 -7.37 3.39
N SER A 4 -9.36 -7.08 4.39
CA SER A 4 -9.63 -7.45 5.77
C SER A 4 -9.94 -6.20 6.59
N GLU A 5 -10.24 -6.37 7.88
CA GLU A 5 -10.48 -5.23 8.77
C GLU A 5 -9.26 -4.31 8.86
N THR A 6 -8.05 -4.84 8.64
CA THR A 6 -6.81 -4.08 8.73
C THR A 6 -6.33 -3.56 7.39
N ILE A 7 -7.02 -3.89 6.30
CA ILE A 7 -6.68 -3.44 4.94
C ILE A 7 -7.91 -2.80 4.32
N GLN A 8 -7.76 -1.57 3.88
CA GLN A 8 -8.81 -0.81 3.25
C GLN A 8 -8.66 -0.81 1.73
N GLU A 9 -9.77 -0.95 1.01
CA GLU A 9 -9.76 -0.71 -0.42
C GLU A 9 -9.71 0.79 -0.67
N VAL A 10 -8.67 1.25 -1.38
CA VAL A 10 -8.56 2.65 -1.78
C VAL A 10 -8.70 2.76 -3.29
N ASN A 11 -9.19 3.90 -3.74
CA ASN A 11 -9.51 4.13 -5.15
C ASN A 11 -9.30 5.59 -5.51
N ASP A 12 -9.51 5.94 -6.79
CA ASP A 12 -9.33 7.31 -7.26
C ASP A 12 -10.24 8.31 -6.52
N GLN A 13 -11.42 7.86 -6.07
CA GLN A 13 -12.39 8.74 -5.41
C GLN A 13 -12.07 8.97 -3.94
N ASN A 14 -11.50 7.98 -3.24
CA ASN A 14 -11.28 8.10 -1.79
C ASN A 14 -9.82 8.33 -1.40
N PHE A 15 -8.88 8.30 -2.34
CA PHE A 15 -7.45 8.38 -2.04
C PHE A 15 -7.09 9.64 -1.25
N ALA A 16 -7.64 10.78 -1.66
CA ALA A 16 -7.36 12.04 -0.97
C ALA A 16 -7.79 11.99 0.50
N ALA A 17 -9.00 11.48 0.77
CA ALA A 17 -9.53 11.41 2.13
C ALA A 17 -8.86 10.35 2.98
N GLU A 18 -8.59 9.18 2.38
CA GLU A 18 -8.14 8.01 3.15
C GLU A 18 -6.63 7.92 3.29
N VAL A 19 -5.88 8.49 2.37
CA VAL A 19 -4.41 8.42 2.37
C VAL A 19 -3.78 9.79 2.54
N GLU A 20 -4.17 10.76 1.69
CA GLU A 20 -3.50 12.08 1.69
C GLU A 20 -3.89 12.94 2.89
N ALA A 21 -5.09 12.76 3.42
CA ALA A 21 -5.53 13.46 4.62
C ALA A 21 -5.28 12.67 5.91
N ALA A 22 -4.73 11.47 5.81
CA ALA A 22 -4.49 10.62 6.97
C ALA A 22 -3.26 11.07 7.75
N ASP A 23 -3.35 11.01 9.07
CA ASP A 23 -2.20 11.18 9.95
C ASP A 23 -1.45 9.85 10.05
N GLY A 24 -0.18 9.92 10.47
CA GLY A 24 0.62 8.71 10.66
C GLY A 24 1.04 8.06 9.36
N LEU A 25 1.38 6.78 9.43
CA LEU A 25 1.94 6.03 8.31
C LEU A 25 0.86 5.24 7.58
N THR A 26 0.78 5.41 6.25
CA THR A 26 -0.08 4.60 5.39
C THR A 26 0.78 3.89 4.36
N MET A 27 0.62 2.58 4.25
CA MET A 27 1.25 1.75 3.22
C MET A 27 0.20 1.38 2.19
N VAL A 28 0.44 1.67 0.92
CA VAL A 28 -0.53 1.39 -0.16
C VAL A 28 0.08 0.43 -1.17
N ASP A 29 -0.60 -0.69 -1.38
CA ASP A 29 -0.22 -1.73 -2.34
C ASP A 29 -0.98 -1.50 -3.65
N PHE A 30 -0.25 -1.12 -4.71
CA PHE A 30 -0.78 -0.96 -6.05
C PHE A 30 -0.65 -2.30 -6.77
N TRP A 31 -1.78 -2.88 -7.17
CA TRP A 31 -1.85 -4.27 -7.65
C TRP A 31 -2.86 -4.42 -8.80
N ALA A 32 -2.87 -5.59 -9.41
CA ALA A 32 -3.89 -5.97 -10.39
C ALA A 32 -4.19 -7.46 -10.29
N THR A 33 -5.37 -7.87 -10.74
CA THR A 33 -5.82 -9.26 -10.62
C THR A 33 -4.96 -10.24 -11.43
N TRP A 34 -4.40 -9.79 -12.55
CA TRP A 34 -3.60 -10.63 -13.45
C TRP A 34 -2.12 -10.71 -13.05
N CYS A 35 -1.73 -10.03 -12.01
CA CYS A 35 -0.32 -9.86 -11.66
C CYS A 35 0.15 -10.96 -10.70
N GLY A 36 1.01 -11.87 -11.18
CA GLY A 36 1.58 -12.94 -10.37
C GLY A 36 2.37 -12.46 -9.17
N PRO A 37 3.36 -11.56 -9.36
CA PRO A 37 4.13 -11.03 -8.21
C PRO A 37 3.27 -10.29 -7.19
N CYS A 38 2.16 -9.68 -7.61
CA CYS A 38 1.22 -9.03 -6.68
C CYS A 38 0.62 -10.06 -5.73
N ARG A 39 0.31 -11.26 -6.22
CA ARG A 39 -0.21 -12.34 -5.40
C ARG A 39 0.83 -12.87 -4.41
N MET A 40 2.12 -12.77 -4.75
CA MET A 40 3.20 -13.19 -3.85
C MET A 40 3.43 -12.19 -2.73
N VAL A 41 3.26 -10.90 -2.98
CA VAL A 41 3.45 -9.87 -1.95
C VAL A 41 2.22 -9.70 -1.07
N ALA A 42 1.04 -10.07 -1.56
CA ALA A 42 -0.22 -9.88 -0.83
C ALA A 42 -0.22 -10.46 0.59
N PRO A 43 0.23 -11.71 0.82
CA PRO A 43 0.26 -12.25 2.19
C PRO A 43 1.19 -11.46 3.12
N ILE A 44 2.29 -10.95 2.58
CA ILE A 44 3.24 -10.14 3.36
C ILE A 44 2.58 -8.83 3.78
N VAL A 45 1.88 -8.18 2.86
CA VAL A 45 1.14 -6.94 3.14
C VAL A 45 0.08 -7.20 4.21
N GLU A 46 -0.65 -8.32 4.12
CA GLU A 46 -1.67 -8.69 5.09
C GLU A 46 -1.08 -8.95 6.47
N GLU A 47 0.05 -9.64 6.55
CA GLU A 47 0.74 -9.90 7.82
C GLU A 47 1.18 -8.61 8.48
N LEU A 48 1.78 -7.71 7.72
CA LEU A 48 2.23 -6.42 8.25
C LEU A 48 1.06 -5.55 8.69
N ALA A 49 -0.04 -5.56 7.93
CA ALA A 49 -1.25 -4.83 8.29
C ALA A 49 -1.78 -5.29 9.65
N THR A 50 -1.84 -6.60 9.88
CA THR A 50 -2.33 -7.16 11.12
C THR A 50 -1.37 -6.88 12.28
N GLU A 51 -0.08 -7.09 12.06
CA GLU A 51 0.92 -6.98 13.13
C GLU A 51 1.13 -5.54 13.60
N TYR A 52 1.10 -4.59 12.68
CA TYR A 52 1.41 -3.18 13.00
C TYR A 52 0.17 -2.29 13.11
N HIS A 53 -1.03 -2.85 12.98
CA HIS A 53 -2.29 -2.09 13.08
C HIS A 53 -2.35 -1.29 14.40
N ASP A 54 -2.09 -1.95 15.52
CA ASP A 54 -2.16 -1.32 16.85
C ASP A 54 -1.05 -0.30 17.08
N GLN A 55 -0.01 -0.31 16.24
CA GLN A 55 1.08 0.66 16.31
C GLN A 55 0.84 1.86 15.38
N GLY A 56 -0.31 1.91 14.73
CA GLY A 56 -0.72 3.04 13.91
C GLY A 56 -0.52 2.88 12.41
N LEU A 57 -0.12 1.69 11.94
CA LEU A 57 0.00 1.47 10.50
C LEU A 57 -1.37 1.33 9.87
N LYS A 58 -1.64 2.17 8.87
CA LYS A 58 -2.81 2.04 8.01
C LYS A 58 -2.36 1.40 6.71
N VAL A 59 -3.13 0.46 6.18
CA VAL A 59 -2.79 -0.24 4.93
C VAL A 59 -3.95 -0.16 3.97
N GLY A 60 -3.65 0.25 2.74
CA GLY A 60 -4.63 0.28 1.65
C GLY A 60 -4.16 -0.56 0.48
N LYS A 61 -5.12 -1.01 -0.33
CA LYS A 61 -4.87 -1.70 -1.59
C LYS A 61 -5.61 -0.98 -2.70
N LEU A 62 -4.92 -0.72 -3.82
CA LEU A 62 -5.47 -0.01 -4.95
C LEU A 62 -5.29 -0.83 -6.23
N ASP A 63 -6.42 -1.21 -6.84
CA ASP A 63 -6.42 -1.91 -8.14
C ASP A 63 -6.15 -0.91 -9.26
N VAL A 64 -5.00 -1.03 -9.91
CA VAL A 64 -4.57 -0.04 -10.91
C VAL A 64 -5.43 -0.08 -12.18
N ASP A 65 -6.04 -1.23 -12.50
CA ASP A 65 -6.88 -1.32 -13.70
C ASP A 65 -8.17 -0.52 -13.55
N SER A 66 -8.73 -0.51 -12.32
CA SER A 66 -9.95 0.24 -12.02
C SER A 66 -9.66 1.68 -11.61
N ASN A 67 -8.41 1.99 -11.24
CA ASN A 67 -8.04 3.28 -10.66
C ASN A 67 -6.76 3.83 -11.29
N PRO A 68 -6.77 4.09 -12.61
CA PRO A 68 -5.56 4.54 -13.29
C PRO A 68 -5.12 5.97 -12.93
N GLY A 69 -6.03 6.80 -12.45
CA GLY A 69 -5.73 8.19 -12.13
C GLY A 69 -4.70 8.34 -11.02
N THR A 70 -4.90 7.66 -9.90
CA THR A 70 -3.97 7.71 -8.77
C THR A 70 -2.64 7.09 -9.14
N ALA A 71 -2.64 5.94 -9.83
CA ALA A 71 -1.41 5.29 -10.27
C ALA A 71 -0.58 6.22 -11.16
N ALA A 72 -1.21 6.89 -12.11
CA ALA A 72 -0.53 7.83 -13.00
C ALA A 72 0.02 9.03 -12.22
N ARG A 73 -0.75 9.55 -11.27
CA ARG A 73 -0.35 10.73 -10.49
C ARG A 73 0.91 10.48 -9.67
N TYR A 74 1.07 9.27 -9.15
CA TYR A 74 2.27 8.93 -8.37
C TYR A 74 3.33 8.22 -9.19
N GLY A 75 3.17 8.15 -10.52
CA GLY A 75 4.18 7.58 -11.40
C GLY A 75 4.34 6.08 -11.28
N VAL A 76 3.28 5.38 -10.86
CA VAL A 76 3.31 3.92 -10.74
C VAL A 76 3.20 3.34 -12.15
N ARG A 77 4.28 2.69 -12.61
CA ARG A 77 4.37 2.11 -13.96
C ARG A 77 4.49 0.60 -13.96
N SER A 78 4.86 0.03 -12.86
CA SER A 78 4.97 -1.42 -12.72
C SER A 78 4.32 -1.85 -11.42
N ILE A 79 3.88 -3.10 -11.35
CA ILE A 79 3.19 -3.65 -10.19
C ILE A 79 3.81 -5.00 -9.81
N PRO A 80 3.83 -5.33 -8.52
CA PRO A 80 3.35 -4.50 -7.41
C PRO A 80 4.26 -3.29 -7.17
N THR A 81 3.68 -2.20 -6.73
CA THR A 81 4.42 -1.07 -6.18
C THR A 81 3.80 -0.75 -4.84
N ILE A 82 4.63 -0.66 -3.81
CA ILE A 82 4.17 -0.30 -2.46
C ILE A 82 4.65 1.12 -2.19
N LEU A 83 3.72 2.02 -1.94
CA LEU A 83 4.04 3.41 -1.60
C LEU A 83 3.77 3.63 -0.11
N PHE A 84 4.65 4.40 0.53
CA PHE A 84 4.55 4.74 1.95
C PHE A 84 4.30 6.22 2.10
N PHE A 85 3.23 6.59 2.81
CA PHE A 85 2.85 7.97 3.05
C PHE A 85 2.90 8.25 4.55
N LYS A 86 3.49 9.37 4.93
CA LYS A 86 3.51 9.83 6.32
C LYS A 86 2.90 11.21 6.38
N GLY A 87 1.78 11.35 7.10
CA GLY A 87 1.06 12.61 7.14
C GLY A 87 0.63 13.08 5.74
N GLY A 88 0.29 12.13 4.87
CA GLY A 88 -0.13 12.42 3.50
C GLY A 88 1.01 12.65 2.50
N GLN A 89 2.27 12.61 2.95
CA GLN A 89 3.43 12.84 2.08
C GLN A 89 4.08 11.51 1.71
N LEU A 90 4.43 11.35 0.43
CA LEU A 90 5.15 10.17 -0.02
C LEU A 90 6.56 10.19 0.56
N VAL A 91 6.89 9.19 1.38
CA VAL A 91 8.18 9.13 2.08
C VAL A 91 9.06 7.97 1.63
N ASP A 92 8.49 6.93 1.02
CA ASP A 92 9.27 5.77 0.58
C ASP A 92 8.50 4.96 -0.45
N GLN A 93 9.20 4.05 -1.14
CA GLN A 93 8.56 3.17 -2.12
C GLN A 93 9.34 1.87 -2.27
N VAL A 94 8.63 0.82 -2.67
CA VAL A 94 9.22 -0.46 -3.08
C VAL A 94 8.57 -0.88 -4.39
N ILE A 95 9.38 -1.15 -5.40
CA ILE A 95 8.89 -1.59 -6.72
C ILE A 95 9.21 -3.07 -6.89
N GLY A 96 8.19 -3.85 -7.21
CA GLY A 96 8.32 -5.30 -7.40
C GLY A 96 8.18 -6.09 -6.11
N PHE A 97 8.30 -7.41 -6.23
CA PHE A 97 8.26 -8.29 -5.06
C PHE A 97 9.54 -8.18 -4.26
N VAL A 98 9.40 -8.07 -2.94
CA VAL A 98 10.52 -8.14 -2.00
C VAL A 98 10.09 -9.01 -0.82
N PRO A 99 11.04 -9.65 -0.12
CA PRO A 99 10.71 -10.43 1.06
C PRO A 99 10.26 -9.55 2.22
N ARG A 100 9.53 -10.15 3.16
CA ARG A 100 8.94 -9.44 4.29
C ARG A 100 9.91 -8.53 5.06
N PRO A 101 11.14 -8.96 5.40
CA PRO A 101 12.04 -8.09 6.15
C PRO A 101 12.31 -6.74 5.48
N HIS A 102 12.33 -6.71 4.15
CA HIS A 102 12.55 -5.48 3.40
C HIS A 102 11.38 -4.49 3.60
N LEU A 103 10.15 -4.97 3.47
CA LEU A 103 8.96 -4.14 3.69
C LEU A 103 8.85 -3.73 5.17
N GLU A 104 9.08 -4.67 6.06
CA GLU A 104 8.98 -4.43 7.50
C GLU A 104 9.97 -3.37 7.96
N GLU A 105 11.17 -3.36 7.41
CA GLU A 105 12.18 -2.34 7.72
C GLU A 105 11.64 -0.94 7.39
N LYS A 106 10.99 -0.77 6.25
CA LYS A 106 10.41 0.51 5.85
C LYS A 106 9.23 0.91 6.74
N VAL A 107 8.41 -0.05 7.14
CA VAL A 107 7.33 0.21 8.10
C VAL A 107 7.92 0.74 9.41
N ARG A 108 8.89 0.03 9.97
CA ARG A 108 9.53 0.43 11.23
C ARG A 108 10.23 1.77 11.15
N LYS A 109 10.86 2.05 10.02
CA LYS A 109 11.59 3.31 9.80
C LYS A 109 10.67 4.52 9.88
N HIS A 110 9.43 4.39 9.40
CA HIS A 110 8.51 5.51 9.27
C HIS A 110 7.38 5.54 10.28
N LEU A 111 7.24 4.49 11.10
CA LEU A 111 6.20 4.48 12.16
C LEU A 111 6.37 5.63 13.15
#